data_397bf27ff270bec0f62da2ec6e7fab9c
#
_entry.id   397bf27ff270bec0f62da2ec6e7fab9c
#
_cell.length_a   1.000
_cell.length_b   1.000
_cell.length_c   1.000
_cell.angle_alpha   90.00
_cell.angle_beta   90.00
_cell.angle_gamma   90.00
#
_symmetry.space_group_name_H-M   'P 1'
#
loop_
_entity.id
_entity.type
_entity.pdbx_description
1 polymer ?
#
loop_
_entity_poly.entity_id
_entity_poly.type
_entity_poly.pdbx_seq_one_letter_code
_entity_poly.pdbx_strand_id
1 'polypeptide(L)'
;GGSNGALHGLTKFSMEDVPPNHFFLEYIARPSTAEMFFEDVLMAMVFYGMPILAENNKPRLLYYLKRRGYRGFSINRPDRSYNKLSVSEREVGGIPNSSEDIKQAHASAIETYIEDFVGQTKEGYGDVYLQRTLEDWAKFDINNRTKHDASISSGLALMACNKHRYSPKGAITTKKYSLGFKKYDNKGTTSKIMQ
;
A
#
# COMPACT_ATOMS: atom_id res chain seq x y z
N GLY A 1 -25.86 -3.91 -15.63
CA GLY A 1 -25.22 -3.12 -14.60
C GLY A 1 -23.71 -3.23 -14.70
N GLY A 2 -23.00 -2.12 -14.79
CA GLY A 2 -21.55 -2.13 -14.79
C GLY A 2 -21.01 -1.96 -13.37
N SER A 3 -19.81 -2.46 -13.13
CA SER A 3 -19.05 -2.30 -11.89
C SER A 3 -18.64 -0.84 -11.69
N ASN A 4 -18.53 -0.39 -10.45
CA ASN A 4 -17.92 0.90 -10.13
C ASN A 4 -16.39 0.76 -10.13
N GLY A 5 -15.69 1.88 -10.31
CA GLY A 5 -14.30 1.98 -9.89
C GLY A 5 -14.24 2.24 -8.39
N ALA A 6 -13.31 1.60 -7.69
CA ALA A 6 -13.09 1.83 -6.27
C ALA A 6 -11.60 2.02 -5.97
N LEU A 7 -11.30 2.96 -5.09
CA LEU A 7 -9.96 3.25 -4.58
C LEU A 7 -10.03 3.46 -3.08
N HIS A 8 -9.12 2.81 -2.34
CA HIS A 8 -8.96 3.01 -0.90
C HIS A 8 -7.53 3.40 -0.57
N GLY A 9 -7.40 4.35 0.34
CA GLY A 9 -6.11 4.76 0.92
C GLY A 9 -6.00 4.27 2.35
N LEU A 10 -4.85 3.65 2.67
CA LEU A 10 -4.53 3.11 3.99
C LEU A 10 -3.16 3.61 4.44
N THR A 11 -3.10 4.20 5.63
CA THR A 11 -1.83 4.54 6.28
C THR A 11 -1.25 3.31 6.97
N LYS A 12 -0.04 2.90 6.59
CA LYS A 12 0.64 1.78 7.23
C LYS A 12 1.34 2.17 8.52
N PHE A 13 1.95 3.34 8.52
CA PHE A 13 2.77 3.83 9.61
C PHE A 13 2.12 5.03 10.27
N SER A 14 2.40 5.21 11.56
CA SER A 14 2.04 6.44 12.25
C SER A 14 2.70 7.62 11.56
N MET A 15 1.89 8.61 11.22
CA MET A 15 2.31 9.93 10.78
C MET A 15 1.98 10.92 11.90
N GLU A 16 2.49 12.16 11.83
CA GLU A 16 2.35 13.14 12.90
C GLU A 16 0.90 13.28 13.41
N ASP A 17 -0.06 13.33 12.49
CA ASP A 17 -1.48 13.53 12.80
C ASP A 17 -2.38 12.35 12.41
N VAL A 18 -1.82 11.22 11.96
CA VAL A 18 -2.60 10.09 11.45
C VAL A 18 -2.12 8.79 12.08
N PRO A 19 -3.00 8.01 12.72
CA PRO A 19 -2.64 6.72 13.30
C PRO A 19 -2.24 5.70 12.21
N PRO A 20 -1.47 4.66 12.58
CA PRO A 20 -1.14 3.57 11.67
C PRO A 20 -2.38 2.71 11.37
N ASN A 21 -2.35 2.01 10.25
CA ASN A 21 -3.41 1.11 9.81
C ASN A 21 -4.79 1.77 9.72
N HIS A 22 -4.83 3.04 9.34
CA HIS A 22 -6.06 3.82 9.24
C HIS A 22 -6.46 4.00 7.78
N PHE A 23 -7.74 3.66 7.46
CA PHE A 23 -8.33 4.01 6.17
C PHE A 23 -8.72 5.48 6.16
N PHE A 24 -8.05 6.27 5.35
CA PHE A 24 -8.27 7.71 5.26
C PHE A 24 -8.98 8.15 3.97
N LEU A 25 -9.07 7.26 2.97
CA LEU A 25 -9.66 7.54 1.67
C LEU A 25 -10.55 6.40 1.22
N GLU A 26 -11.77 6.76 0.83
CA GLU A 26 -12.71 5.92 0.06
C GLU A 26 -13.16 6.73 -1.15
N TYR A 27 -12.88 6.25 -2.35
CA TYR A 27 -13.39 6.80 -3.58
C TYR A 27 -14.05 5.71 -4.40
N ILE A 28 -15.37 5.74 -4.50
CA ILE A 28 -16.16 4.77 -5.25
C ILE A 28 -17.02 5.55 -6.23
N ALA A 29 -16.70 5.46 -7.52
CA ALA A 29 -17.34 6.26 -8.54
C ALA A 29 -17.51 5.47 -9.84
N ARG A 30 -18.44 5.97 -10.65
CA ARG A 30 -18.67 5.49 -12.01
C ARG A 30 -18.78 6.69 -12.94
N PRO A 31 -17.65 7.31 -13.29
CA PRO A 31 -17.65 8.42 -14.25
C PRO A 31 -18.07 7.93 -15.63
N SER A 32 -18.33 8.87 -16.53
CA SER A 32 -18.80 8.59 -17.88
C SER A 32 -17.80 7.77 -18.72
N THR A 33 -16.51 7.88 -18.44
CA THR A 33 -15.44 7.08 -19.06
C THR A 33 -14.52 6.47 -18.01
N ALA A 34 -13.92 5.33 -18.34
CA ALA A 34 -12.94 4.70 -17.48
C ALA A 34 -11.68 5.55 -17.30
N GLU A 35 -11.31 6.30 -18.33
CA GLU A 35 -10.15 7.19 -18.33
C GLU A 35 -10.29 8.32 -17.30
N MET A 36 -11.50 8.84 -17.07
CA MET A 36 -11.76 9.81 -16.00
C MET A 36 -11.47 9.20 -14.63
N PHE A 37 -11.93 7.98 -14.37
CA PHE A 37 -11.59 7.27 -13.13
C PHE A 37 -10.09 7.05 -12.99
N PHE A 38 -9.40 6.70 -14.08
CA PHE A 38 -7.94 6.48 -14.05
C PHE A 38 -7.18 7.77 -13.75
N GLU A 39 -7.66 8.90 -14.25
CA GLU A 39 -7.06 10.20 -13.94
C GLU A 39 -7.28 10.60 -12.47
N ASP A 40 -8.48 10.37 -11.92
CA ASP A 40 -8.77 10.59 -10.51
C ASP A 40 -7.84 9.75 -9.61
N VAL A 41 -7.65 8.47 -9.95
CA VAL A 41 -6.72 7.58 -9.26
C VAL A 41 -5.28 8.11 -9.35
N LEU A 42 -4.84 8.54 -10.53
CA LEU A 42 -3.51 9.11 -10.73
C LEU A 42 -3.31 10.38 -9.89
N MET A 43 -4.29 11.28 -9.90
CA MET A 43 -4.25 12.50 -9.10
C MET A 43 -4.16 12.18 -7.60
N ALA A 44 -4.97 11.24 -7.11
CA ALA A 44 -4.91 10.82 -5.71
C ALA A 44 -3.54 10.24 -5.34
N MET A 45 -2.97 9.36 -6.17
CA MET A 45 -1.64 8.79 -5.94
C MET A 45 -0.55 9.86 -5.86
N VAL A 46 -0.57 10.84 -6.76
CA VAL A 46 0.41 11.92 -6.80
C VAL A 46 0.22 12.86 -5.61
N PHE A 47 -1.03 13.22 -5.30
CA PHE A 47 -1.36 14.11 -4.18
C PHE A 47 -0.90 13.54 -2.83
N TYR A 48 -1.20 12.27 -2.58
CA TYR A 48 -0.79 11.61 -1.32
C TYR A 48 0.63 11.05 -1.36
N GLY A 49 1.29 11.01 -2.51
CA GLY A 49 2.62 10.42 -2.67
C GLY A 49 2.65 8.91 -2.39
N MET A 50 1.54 8.21 -2.57
CA MET A 50 1.38 6.79 -2.20
C MET A 50 1.33 5.87 -3.41
N PRO A 51 2.02 4.70 -3.36
CA PRO A 51 1.92 3.69 -4.40
C PRO A 51 0.59 2.94 -4.32
N ILE A 52 0.22 2.29 -5.43
CA ILE A 52 -1.02 1.52 -5.55
C ILE A 52 -0.74 0.05 -5.84
N LEU A 53 -1.50 -0.85 -5.19
CA LEU A 53 -1.67 -2.24 -5.61
C LEU A 53 -3.03 -2.35 -6.30
N ALA A 54 -3.04 -2.47 -7.61
CA ALA A 54 -4.26 -2.59 -8.39
C ALA A 54 -4.46 -4.00 -8.94
N GLU A 55 -5.71 -4.32 -9.29
CA GLU A 55 -6.06 -5.58 -9.95
C GLU A 55 -5.47 -5.65 -11.37
N ASN A 56 -4.82 -6.78 -11.69
CA ASN A 56 -4.17 -7.02 -13.00
C ASN A 56 -4.99 -7.94 -13.92
N ASN A 57 -6.18 -8.36 -13.55
CA ASN A 57 -7.04 -9.17 -14.45
C ASN A 57 -7.50 -8.37 -15.66
N LYS A 58 -7.71 -7.06 -15.47
CA LYS A 58 -8.04 -6.10 -16.54
C LYS A 58 -7.12 -4.89 -16.39
N PRO A 59 -5.88 -4.96 -16.88
CA PRO A 59 -4.81 -4.04 -16.52
C PRO A 59 -4.89 -2.67 -17.20
N ARG A 60 -6.07 -2.20 -17.60
CA ARG A 60 -6.24 -0.92 -18.30
C ARG A 60 -5.73 0.26 -17.47
N LEU A 61 -6.04 0.30 -16.19
CA LEU A 61 -5.53 1.31 -15.25
C LEU A 61 -3.99 1.27 -15.19
N LEU A 62 -3.42 0.08 -15.03
CA LEU A 62 -1.97 -0.11 -14.91
C LEU A 62 -1.24 0.33 -16.18
N TYR A 63 -1.77 -0.01 -17.35
CA TYR A 63 -1.23 0.48 -18.63
C TYR A 63 -1.41 2.00 -18.79
N TYR A 64 -2.51 2.56 -18.30
CA TYR A 64 -2.71 4.01 -18.28
C TYR A 64 -1.62 4.69 -17.44
N LEU A 65 -1.37 4.23 -16.21
CA LEU A 65 -0.31 4.74 -15.34
C LEU A 65 1.07 4.64 -16.00
N LYS A 66 1.37 3.50 -16.64
CA LYS A 66 2.63 3.31 -17.37
C LYS A 66 2.79 4.32 -18.51
N ARG A 67 1.77 4.52 -19.34
CA ARG A 67 1.79 5.49 -20.46
C ARG A 67 1.95 6.92 -19.99
N ARG A 68 1.40 7.26 -18.82
CA ARG A 68 1.52 8.57 -18.19
C ARG A 68 2.87 8.77 -17.47
N GLY A 69 3.76 7.77 -17.46
CA GLY A 69 5.09 7.85 -16.83
C GLY A 69 5.08 7.49 -15.33
N TYR A 70 3.98 7.00 -14.79
CA TYR A 70 3.81 6.70 -13.36
C TYR A 70 3.88 5.21 -13.03
N ARG A 71 4.55 4.40 -13.87
CA ARG A 71 4.74 2.95 -13.61
C ARG A 71 5.35 2.69 -12.23
N GLY A 72 6.21 3.56 -11.74
CA GLY A 72 6.88 3.41 -10.44
C GLY A 72 5.93 3.44 -9.25
N PHE A 73 4.74 4.02 -9.38
CA PHE A 73 3.70 4.00 -8.34
C PHE A 73 2.92 2.68 -8.30
N SER A 74 2.91 1.90 -9.37
CA SER A 74 2.24 0.60 -9.40
C SER A 74 3.16 -0.45 -8.79
N ILE A 75 2.80 -0.96 -7.62
CA ILE A 75 3.57 -2.01 -6.96
C ILE A 75 3.23 -3.40 -7.52
N ASN A 76 4.21 -4.29 -7.47
CA ASN A 76 3.99 -5.69 -7.76
C ASN A 76 3.36 -6.38 -6.56
N ARG A 77 2.71 -7.51 -6.78
CA ARG A 77 2.15 -8.31 -5.69
C ARG A 77 3.21 -8.65 -4.64
N PRO A 78 2.88 -8.50 -3.35
CA PRO A 78 3.87 -8.62 -2.27
C PRO A 78 4.23 -10.07 -1.90
N ASP A 79 3.41 -11.04 -2.28
CA ASP A 79 3.54 -12.45 -1.91
C ASP A 79 4.53 -13.24 -2.78
N ARG A 80 5.00 -12.66 -3.89
CA ARG A 80 5.94 -13.32 -4.82
C ARG A 80 7.20 -12.50 -5.04
N SER A 81 8.31 -13.20 -5.21
CA SER A 81 9.55 -12.58 -5.67
C SER A 81 9.44 -12.18 -7.15
N TYR A 82 10.18 -11.14 -7.56
CA TYR A 82 10.11 -10.58 -8.90
C TYR A 82 10.29 -11.62 -10.02
N ASN A 83 11.17 -12.58 -9.82
CA ASN A 83 11.48 -13.64 -10.81
C ASN A 83 10.29 -14.60 -11.03
N LYS A 84 9.37 -14.69 -10.08
CA LYS A 84 8.16 -15.54 -10.15
C LYS A 84 6.93 -14.82 -10.67
N LEU A 85 7.06 -13.55 -11.04
CA LEU A 85 5.98 -12.77 -11.61
C LEU A 85 5.78 -13.09 -13.09
N SER A 86 4.54 -13.03 -13.55
CA SER A 86 4.21 -13.09 -14.97
C SER A 86 4.80 -11.90 -15.75
N VAL A 87 4.83 -12.00 -17.06
CA VAL A 87 5.31 -10.91 -17.93
C VAL A 87 4.50 -9.64 -17.69
N SER A 88 3.17 -9.74 -17.63
CA SER A 88 2.28 -8.60 -17.39
C SER A 88 2.54 -7.97 -16.01
N GLU A 89 2.66 -8.78 -14.95
CA GLU A 89 2.96 -8.28 -13.61
C GLU A 89 4.30 -7.54 -13.54
N ARG A 90 5.33 -8.04 -14.23
CA ARG A 90 6.62 -7.33 -14.32
C ARG A 90 6.51 -6.02 -15.10
N GLU A 91 5.72 -6.02 -16.15
CA GLU A 91 5.58 -4.87 -17.03
C GLU A 91 4.82 -3.71 -16.39
N VAL A 92 3.67 -3.98 -15.77
CA VAL A 92 2.76 -2.95 -15.27
C VAL A 92 2.47 -3.03 -13.77
N GLY A 93 2.88 -4.08 -13.09
CA GLY A 93 2.59 -4.29 -11.67
C GLY A 93 1.22 -4.88 -11.41
N GLY A 94 0.73 -4.68 -10.19
CA GLY A 94 -0.57 -5.17 -9.75
C GLY A 94 -0.58 -6.64 -9.34
N ILE A 95 -1.76 -7.15 -9.06
CA ILE A 95 -2.01 -8.53 -8.62
C ILE A 95 -3.17 -9.14 -9.39
N PRO A 96 -3.03 -10.35 -9.98
CA PRO A 96 -4.16 -11.06 -10.55
C PRO A 96 -5.07 -11.56 -9.42
N ASN A 97 -6.34 -11.17 -9.45
CA ASN A 97 -7.29 -11.44 -8.38
C ASN A 97 -8.26 -12.59 -8.73
N SER A 98 -7.79 -13.56 -9.50
CA SER A 98 -8.62 -14.67 -10.04
C SER A 98 -8.32 -16.02 -9.42
N SER A 99 -7.12 -16.25 -8.87
CA SER A 99 -6.79 -17.53 -8.24
C SER A 99 -7.42 -17.66 -6.86
N GLU A 100 -7.75 -18.88 -6.46
CA GLU A 100 -8.37 -19.15 -5.17
C GLU A 100 -7.49 -18.72 -3.99
N ASP A 101 -6.20 -18.98 -4.08
CA ASP A 101 -5.22 -18.54 -3.05
C ASP A 101 -5.25 -17.03 -2.82
N ILE A 102 -5.40 -16.24 -3.89
CA ILE A 102 -5.46 -14.77 -3.77
C ILE A 102 -6.80 -14.33 -3.22
N LYS A 103 -7.89 -14.99 -3.59
CA LYS A 103 -9.20 -14.69 -3.02
C LYS A 103 -9.23 -14.95 -1.52
N GLN A 104 -8.68 -16.09 -1.07
CA GLN A 104 -8.56 -16.42 0.34
C GLN A 104 -7.65 -15.43 1.08
N ALA A 105 -6.50 -15.11 0.53
CA ALA A 105 -5.59 -14.12 1.12
C ALA A 105 -6.24 -12.72 1.24
N HIS A 106 -7.06 -12.35 0.26
CA HIS A 106 -7.81 -11.11 0.26
C HIS A 106 -8.89 -11.08 1.35
N ALA A 107 -9.72 -12.13 1.46
CA ALA A 107 -10.74 -12.24 2.50
C ALA A 107 -10.10 -12.25 3.89
N SER A 108 -9.07 -13.06 4.10
CA SER A 108 -8.33 -13.14 5.35
C SER A 108 -7.69 -11.80 5.76
N ALA A 109 -7.24 -10.99 4.79
CA ALA A 109 -6.70 -9.66 5.10
C ALA A 109 -7.78 -8.73 5.66
N ILE A 110 -9.01 -8.78 5.13
CA ILE A 110 -10.14 -8.01 5.63
C ILE A 110 -10.57 -8.51 7.02
N GLU A 111 -10.74 -9.82 7.19
CA GLU A 111 -11.13 -10.44 8.47
C GLU A 111 -10.14 -10.08 9.58
N THR A 112 -8.85 -10.30 9.34
CA THR A 112 -7.80 -9.95 10.31
C THR A 112 -7.81 -8.45 10.65
N TYR A 113 -8.01 -7.59 9.66
CA TYR A 113 -8.10 -6.16 9.91
C TYR A 113 -9.32 -5.79 10.77
N ILE A 114 -10.47 -6.40 10.51
CA ILE A 114 -11.69 -6.17 11.31
C ILE A 114 -11.46 -6.63 12.75
N GLU A 115 -10.88 -7.82 12.95
CA GLU A 115 -10.60 -8.37 14.28
C GLU A 115 -9.60 -7.52 15.07
N ASP A 116 -8.54 -7.05 14.42
CA ASP A 116 -7.45 -6.34 15.07
C ASP A 116 -7.75 -4.85 15.31
N PHE A 117 -8.51 -4.22 14.43
CA PHE A 117 -8.61 -2.75 14.39
C PHE A 117 -10.03 -2.19 14.42
N VAL A 118 -11.05 -2.92 14.00
CA VAL A 118 -12.43 -2.39 13.94
C VAL A 118 -13.18 -2.74 15.22
N GLY A 119 -13.83 -1.73 15.82
CA GLY A 119 -14.60 -1.94 17.05
C GLY A 119 -13.79 -2.20 18.31
N GLN A 120 -12.47 -2.10 18.25
CA GLN A 120 -11.61 -2.19 19.43
C GLN A 120 -11.65 -0.87 20.21
N THR A 121 -11.95 -0.94 21.50
CA THR A 121 -12.02 0.23 22.38
C THR A 121 -10.64 0.71 22.89
N LYS A 122 -9.56 0.14 22.41
CA LYS A 122 -8.21 0.53 22.80
C LYS A 122 -7.84 1.85 22.13
N GLU A 123 -7.20 2.72 22.89
CA GLU A 123 -6.79 4.07 22.53
C GLU A 123 -6.25 4.18 21.07
N GLY A 124 -6.94 4.92 20.23
CA GLY A 124 -6.51 5.24 18.87
C GLY A 124 -6.71 4.17 17.80
N TYR A 125 -7.39 3.08 18.12
CA TYR A 125 -7.66 1.99 17.17
C TYR A 125 -9.16 1.80 16.97
N GLY A 126 -9.57 1.47 15.77
CA GLY A 126 -10.85 0.87 15.53
C GLY A 126 -11.90 1.75 14.91
N ASP A 127 -11.58 2.97 14.57
CA ASP A 127 -12.55 3.87 13.96
C ASP A 127 -12.43 3.85 12.44
N VAL A 128 -13.25 3.03 11.80
CA VAL A 128 -13.45 3.07 10.35
C VAL A 128 -14.70 3.88 10.07
N TYR A 129 -14.53 5.06 9.48
CA TYR A 129 -15.63 5.99 9.17
C TYR A 129 -16.18 5.83 7.75
N LEU A 130 -15.70 4.82 7.00
CA LEU A 130 -16.06 4.59 5.61
C LEU A 130 -17.33 3.74 5.53
N GLN A 131 -18.48 4.37 5.57
CA GLN A 131 -19.78 3.70 5.65
C GLN A 131 -19.99 2.68 4.53
N ARG A 132 -19.70 3.06 3.28
CA ARG A 132 -19.90 2.17 2.11
C ARG A 132 -19.00 0.95 2.18
N THR A 133 -17.78 1.11 2.67
CA THR A 133 -16.84 0.00 2.90
C THR A 133 -17.35 -0.94 3.98
N LEU A 134 -17.83 -0.42 5.11
CA LEU A 134 -18.40 -1.23 6.20
C LEU A 134 -19.64 -2.00 5.76
N GLU A 135 -20.54 -1.36 5.02
CA GLU A 135 -21.74 -2.00 4.47
C GLU A 135 -21.40 -3.10 3.46
N ASP A 136 -20.33 -2.91 2.68
CA ASP A 136 -19.88 -3.89 1.70
C ASP A 136 -19.16 -5.07 2.37
N TRP A 137 -18.34 -4.82 3.38
CA TRP A 137 -17.71 -5.88 4.19
C TRP A 137 -18.75 -6.77 4.90
N ALA A 138 -19.82 -6.16 5.43
CA ALA A 138 -20.88 -6.90 6.09
C ALA A 138 -21.65 -7.87 5.15
N LYS A 139 -21.57 -7.65 3.85
CA LYS A 139 -22.23 -8.44 2.80
C LYS A 139 -21.24 -9.19 1.91
N PHE A 140 -19.94 -9.09 2.21
CA PHE A 140 -18.90 -9.61 1.34
C PHE A 140 -19.00 -11.12 1.19
N ASP A 141 -19.13 -11.56 -0.06
CA ASP A 141 -19.13 -12.97 -0.44
C ASP A 141 -17.95 -13.25 -1.36
N ILE A 142 -17.02 -14.07 -0.89
CA ILE A 142 -15.82 -14.46 -1.63
C ILE A 142 -16.14 -15.15 -2.97
N ASN A 143 -17.30 -15.83 -3.04
CA ASN A 143 -17.74 -16.54 -4.24
C ASN A 143 -18.45 -15.62 -5.25
N ASN A 144 -18.95 -14.46 -4.80
CA ASN A 144 -19.68 -13.52 -5.64
C ASN A 144 -19.08 -12.10 -5.58
N ARG A 145 -17.80 -11.99 -5.83
CA ARG A 145 -17.00 -10.77 -5.67
C ARG A 145 -17.36 -9.61 -6.61
N THR A 146 -18.09 -9.88 -7.68
CA THR A 146 -18.39 -8.88 -8.72
C THR A 146 -19.28 -7.72 -8.27
N LYS A 147 -19.89 -7.82 -7.09
CA LYS A 147 -20.77 -6.80 -6.50
C LYS A 147 -20.12 -6.05 -5.34
N HIS A 148 -18.87 -6.36 -5.00
CA HIS A 148 -18.18 -5.91 -3.80
C HIS A 148 -16.95 -5.05 -4.14
N ASP A 149 -17.17 -3.98 -4.90
CA ASP A 149 -16.08 -3.11 -5.37
C ASP A 149 -15.31 -2.47 -4.20
N ALA A 150 -16.00 -2.09 -3.10
CA ALA A 150 -15.36 -1.52 -1.91
C ALA A 150 -14.51 -2.56 -1.16
N SER A 151 -15.03 -3.78 -0.97
CA SER A 151 -14.30 -4.88 -0.34
C SER A 151 -13.06 -5.27 -1.15
N ILE A 152 -13.18 -5.35 -2.47
CA ILE A 152 -12.04 -5.66 -3.36
C ILE A 152 -10.96 -4.60 -3.21
N SER A 153 -11.31 -3.33 -3.30
CA SER A 153 -10.34 -2.24 -3.25
C SER A 153 -9.68 -2.10 -1.87
N SER A 154 -10.46 -2.14 -0.80
CA SER A 154 -9.94 -2.07 0.58
C SER A 154 -9.07 -3.28 0.93
N GLY A 155 -9.47 -4.49 0.53
CA GLY A 155 -8.66 -5.68 0.72
C GLY A 155 -7.33 -5.64 -0.03
N LEU A 156 -7.29 -5.08 -1.23
CA LEU A 156 -6.03 -4.86 -1.96
C LEU A 156 -5.12 -3.85 -1.24
N ALA A 157 -5.68 -2.79 -0.62
CA ALA A 157 -4.91 -1.86 0.20
C ALA A 157 -4.29 -2.57 1.42
N LEU A 158 -5.06 -3.43 2.10
CA LEU A 158 -4.56 -4.25 3.21
C LEU A 158 -3.47 -5.22 2.77
N MET A 159 -3.67 -5.94 1.66
CA MET A 159 -2.66 -6.85 1.10
C MET A 159 -1.37 -6.13 0.73
N ALA A 160 -1.46 -4.92 0.19
CA ALA A 160 -0.29 -4.09 -0.11
C ALA A 160 0.53 -3.75 1.13
N CYS A 161 -0.13 -3.63 2.29
CA CYS A 161 0.48 -3.28 3.56
C CYS A 161 0.98 -4.48 4.37
N ASN A 162 0.50 -5.69 4.11
CA ASN A 162 0.81 -6.87 4.92
C ASN A 162 2.26 -7.34 4.84
N LYS A 163 2.94 -7.12 3.74
CA LYS A 163 4.38 -7.40 3.64
C LYS A 163 5.14 -6.09 3.60
N HIS A 164 6.09 -5.96 4.50
CA HIS A 164 6.97 -4.80 4.62
C HIS A 164 7.79 -4.59 3.34
N ARG A 165 7.27 -3.87 2.39
CA ARG A 165 8.09 -3.35 1.30
C ARG A 165 8.95 -2.18 1.75
N TYR A 166 8.41 -1.41 2.66
CA TYR A 166 9.14 -0.44 3.40
C TYR A 166 9.28 -0.95 4.83
N SER A 167 10.28 -1.79 5.07
CA SER A 167 10.91 -1.79 6.37
C SER A 167 11.60 -0.42 6.45
N PRO A 168 11.23 0.48 7.37
CA PRO A 168 12.13 1.57 7.69
C PRO A 168 13.45 0.87 8.02
N LYS A 169 14.46 1.04 7.18
CA LYS A 169 15.82 0.64 7.55
C LYS A 169 15.99 1.26 8.90
N GLY A 170 16.11 0.41 9.93
CA GLY A 170 16.17 0.84 11.32
C GLY A 170 17.08 2.05 11.35
N ALA A 171 16.68 3.09 12.05
CA ALA A 171 17.24 4.43 11.96
C ALA A 171 18.69 4.31 11.56
N ILE A 172 19.07 4.86 10.42
CA ILE A 172 20.44 4.78 9.93
C ILE A 172 21.25 5.10 11.15
N THR A 173 21.83 4.08 11.76
CA THR A 173 22.81 4.32 12.82
C THR A 173 23.83 5.12 12.04
N THR A 174 23.69 6.44 12.14
CA THR A 174 24.67 7.36 11.60
C THR A 174 25.96 6.79 12.15
N LYS A 175 26.71 6.08 11.30
CA LYS A 175 28.07 5.76 11.66
C LYS A 175 28.61 7.08 12.04
N LYS A 176 28.80 7.32 13.35
CA LYS A 176 29.51 8.49 13.82
C LYS A 176 30.86 8.37 13.16
N TYR A 177 31.00 9.02 12.03
CA TYR A 177 32.33 9.27 11.49
C TYR A 177 32.94 10.21 12.52
N SER A 178 33.64 9.65 13.49
CA SER A 178 34.58 10.45 14.24
C SER A 178 35.59 10.91 13.21
N LEU A 179 35.50 12.13 12.80
CA LEU A 179 36.59 12.81 12.14
C LEU A 179 37.72 12.79 13.18
N GLY A 180 38.57 11.76 13.09
CA GLY A 180 39.70 11.62 13.99
C GLY A 180 40.68 12.73 13.65
N PHE A 181 40.55 13.85 14.29
CA PHE A 181 41.59 14.85 14.31
C PHE A 181 42.77 14.24 15.06
N LYS A 182 43.84 13.93 14.35
CA LYS A 182 45.12 13.59 14.99
C LYS A 182 45.58 14.82 15.75
N LYS A 183 45.54 14.77 17.06
CA LYS A 183 46.20 15.77 17.90
C LYS A 183 47.68 15.54 17.82
N TYR A 184 48.41 16.45 17.20
CA TYR A 184 49.86 16.46 17.25
C TYR A 184 50.28 17.19 18.52
N ASP A 185 51.06 16.57 19.36
CA ASP A 185 51.76 17.28 20.44
C ASP A 185 52.92 18.09 19.84
N ASN A 186 53.41 19.05 20.61
CA ASN A 186 54.53 19.91 20.19
C ASN A 186 55.82 19.15 19.94
N LYS A 187 55.84 17.82 20.08
CA LYS A 187 57.00 16.96 19.86
C LYS A 187 56.82 16.01 18.65
N GLY A 188 55.76 16.21 17.86
CA GLY A 188 55.52 15.43 16.63
C GLY A 188 55.11 13.97 16.85
N THR A 189 54.78 13.55 18.05
CA THR A 189 54.30 12.19 18.36
C THR A 189 52.80 12.09 18.24
N THR A 190 52.30 11.10 17.51
CA THR A 190 50.85 10.83 17.38
C THR A 190 50.34 10.13 18.62
N SER A 191 49.51 10.81 19.43
CA SER A 191 48.76 10.15 20.50
C SER A 191 47.57 9.36 19.92
N LYS A 192 47.31 8.17 20.48
CA LYS A 192 46.20 7.31 20.11
C LYS A 192 44.86 8.07 20.26
N ILE A 193 43.98 7.91 19.27
CA ILE A 193 42.61 8.42 19.27
C ILE A 193 41.90 7.78 20.46
N MET A 194 41.41 8.61 21.38
CA MET A 194 40.39 8.16 22.36
C MET A 194 39.06 7.99 21.61
N GLN A 195 38.48 6.80 21.80
CA GLN A 195 37.15 6.44 21.29
C GLN A 195 36.05 7.25 21.98
#